data_8936a923eb05b9addfd20335458b5a64
#
_entry.id   8936a923eb05b9addfd20335458b5a64
#
_cell.length_a   1.000
_cell.length_b   1.000
_cell.length_c   1.000
_cell.angle_alpha   90.00
_cell.angle_beta   90.00
_cell.angle_gamma   90.00
#
_symmetry.space_group_name_H-M   'P 1'
#
loop_
_entity.id
_entity.type
_entity.pdbx_description
1 polymer ?
#
loop_
_entity_poly.entity_id
_entity_poly.type
_entity_poly.pdbx_seq_one_letter_code
_entity_poly.pdbx_strand_id
1 'polypeptide(L)'
;MLAKNIYGETIDEIKSKYAKAIEDGFAPTLAIVFSSITRDRKSIVDFFSEKNVTVFGSTTAGEIVDDEVLEHSSVIMLLDMNKENFKILREEGSDTYSIASSLAKKAKETFSKPSIIVI
;
A
#
# COMPACT_ATOMS: atom_id res chain seq x y z
N MET A 1 2.48 -14.83 -6.41
CA MET A 1 2.39 -13.37 -6.16
C MET A 1 3.17 -12.63 -7.23
N LEU A 2 2.56 -11.65 -7.84
CA LEU A 2 3.20 -10.73 -8.78
C LEU A 2 3.15 -9.32 -8.21
N ALA A 3 4.13 -8.49 -8.57
CA ALA A 3 4.20 -7.10 -8.13
C ALA A 3 4.50 -6.18 -9.31
N LYS A 4 3.90 -5.00 -9.31
CA LYS A 4 4.20 -3.91 -10.26
C LYS A 4 4.21 -2.58 -9.51
N ASN A 5 5.11 -1.69 -9.90
CA ASN A 5 5.18 -0.33 -9.37
C ASN A 5 4.52 0.64 -10.34
N ILE A 6 3.74 1.55 -9.81
CA ILE A 6 3.23 2.73 -10.51
C ILE A 6 3.47 3.98 -9.67
N TYR A 7 3.56 5.11 -10.30
CA TYR A 7 3.74 6.39 -9.63
C TYR A 7 3.09 7.52 -10.42
N GLY A 8 2.79 8.61 -9.77
CA GLY A 8 2.23 9.79 -10.42
C GLY A 8 2.09 10.97 -9.46
N GLU A 9 1.99 12.14 -10.03
CA GLU A 9 1.72 13.38 -9.29
C GLU A 9 0.22 13.67 -9.19
N THR A 10 -0.58 13.12 -10.08
CA THR A 10 -2.04 13.31 -10.13
C THR A 10 -2.76 11.98 -10.11
N ILE A 11 -4.04 12.01 -9.69
CA ILE A 11 -4.89 10.82 -9.73
C ILE A 11 -5.10 10.31 -11.17
N ASP A 12 -5.13 11.19 -12.17
CA ASP A 12 -5.32 10.79 -13.55
C ASP A 12 -4.09 10.04 -14.11
N GLU A 13 -2.88 10.44 -13.73
CA GLU A 13 -1.66 9.70 -14.03
C GLU A 13 -1.67 8.31 -13.39
N ILE A 14 -2.06 8.23 -12.13
CA ILE A 14 -2.17 6.95 -11.40
C ILE A 14 -3.19 6.04 -12.08
N LYS A 15 -4.37 6.56 -12.45
CA LYS A 15 -5.41 5.80 -13.18
C LYS A 15 -4.91 5.28 -14.51
N SER A 16 -4.20 6.12 -15.27
CA SER A 16 -3.62 5.74 -16.56
C SER A 16 -2.57 4.63 -16.42
N LYS A 17 -1.66 4.77 -15.45
CA LYS A 17 -0.63 3.76 -15.18
C LYS A 17 -1.21 2.45 -14.62
N TYR A 18 -2.23 2.54 -13.79
CA TYR A 18 -2.97 1.37 -13.32
C TYR A 18 -3.62 0.62 -14.48
N ALA A 19 -4.29 1.32 -15.40
CA ALA A 19 -4.90 0.70 -16.57
C ALA A 19 -3.88 -0.10 -17.39
N LYS A 20 -2.70 0.48 -17.65
CA LYS A 20 -1.59 -0.22 -18.33
C LYS A 20 -1.07 -1.41 -17.53
N ALA A 21 -1.00 -1.28 -16.21
CA ALA A 21 -0.48 -2.36 -15.36
C ALA A 21 -1.34 -3.63 -15.42
N ILE A 22 -2.65 -3.50 -15.65
CA ILE A 22 -3.58 -4.63 -15.68
C ILE A 22 -3.86 -5.20 -17.08
N GLU A 23 -3.30 -4.64 -18.16
CA GLU A 23 -3.54 -5.07 -19.54
C GLU A 23 -3.14 -6.51 -19.83
N ASP A 24 -2.14 -7.02 -19.13
CA ASP A 24 -1.63 -8.40 -19.26
C ASP A 24 -2.34 -9.43 -18.35
N GLY A 25 -3.45 -9.03 -17.74
CA GLY A 25 -4.21 -9.88 -16.81
C GLY A 25 -3.75 -9.81 -15.36
N PHE A 26 -2.80 -8.92 -15.03
CA PHE A 26 -2.42 -8.65 -13.65
C PHE A 26 -3.62 -8.14 -12.84
N ALA A 27 -3.93 -8.78 -11.72
CA ALA A 27 -5.13 -8.51 -10.91
C ALA A 27 -4.75 -8.14 -9.48
N PRO A 28 -4.32 -6.90 -9.22
CA PRO A 28 -3.87 -6.50 -7.89
C PRO A 28 -5.00 -6.54 -6.86
N THR A 29 -4.68 -7.03 -5.68
CA THR A 29 -5.58 -7.13 -4.52
C THR A 29 -5.15 -6.24 -3.36
N LEU A 30 -3.87 -5.84 -3.35
CA LEU A 30 -3.26 -4.97 -2.36
C LEU A 30 -2.44 -3.88 -3.05
N ALA A 31 -2.60 -2.64 -2.60
CA ALA A 31 -1.80 -1.49 -2.98
C ALA A 31 -1.06 -0.95 -1.74
N ILE A 32 0.27 -0.96 -1.77
CA ILE A 32 1.10 -0.29 -0.77
C ILE A 32 1.43 1.09 -1.31
N VAL A 33 0.97 2.14 -0.62
CA VAL A 33 1.01 3.53 -1.08
C VAL A 33 1.93 4.37 -0.21
N PHE A 34 2.93 4.98 -0.81
CA PHE A 34 3.72 6.05 -0.21
C PHE A 34 3.41 7.33 -0.97
N SER A 35 2.95 8.35 -0.27
CA SER A 35 2.46 9.58 -0.90
C SER A 35 2.93 10.81 -0.16
N SER A 36 3.36 11.81 -0.91
CA SER A 36 3.63 13.12 -0.35
C SER A 36 2.38 13.68 0.36
N ILE A 37 2.61 14.35 1.50
CA ILE A 37 1.54 14.98 2.29
C ILE A 37 0.74 16.01 1.48
N THR A 38 1.32 16.55 0.42
CA THR A 38 0.69 17.57 -0.44
C THR A 38 -0.25 16.98 -1.49
N ARG A 39 -0.32 15.64 -1.63
CA ARG A 39 -1.13 14.97 -2.65
C ARG A 39 -2.53 14.61 -2.14
N ASP A 40 -3.47 14.48 -3.07
CA ASP A 40 -4.85 14.05 -2.79
C ASP A 40 -4.91 12.53 -2.54
N ARG A 41 -4.62 12.16 -1.31
CA ARG A 41 -4.63 10.76 -0.87
C ARG A 41 -6.02 10.15 -0.86
N LYS A 42 -7.04 10.99 -0.63
CA LYS A 42 -8.43 10.50 -0.61
C LYS A 42 -8.84 9.96 -1.96
N SER A 43 -8.58 10.67 -3.03
CA SER A 43 -8.88 10.19 -4.39
C SER A 43 -8.14 8.90 -4.74
N ILE A 44 -6.91 8.70 -4.24
CA ILE A 44 -6.16 7.45 -4.43
C ILE A 44 -6.87 6.29 -3.69
N VAL A 45 -7.24 6.49 -2.43
CA VAL A 45 -7.94 5.46 -1.63
C VAL A 45 -9.28 5.12 -2.24
N ASP A 46 -10.08 6.12 -2.62
CA ASP A 46 -11.40 5.94 -3.24
C ASP A 46 -11.27 5.14 -4.54
N PHE A 47 -10.32 5.49 -5.41
CA PHE A 47 -10.07 4.79 -6.67
C PHE A 47 -9.77 3.29 -6.48
N PHE A 48 -8.84 2.96 -5.58
CA PHE A 48 -8.49 1.56 -5.33
C PHE A 48 -9.61 0.81 -4.62
N SER A 49 -10.36 1.46 -3.74
CA SER A 49 -11.53 0.86 -3.08
C SER A 49 -12.62 0.48 -4.08
N GLU A 50 -12.90 1.32 -5.08
CA GLU A 50 -13.83 1.01 -6.17
C GLU A 50 -13.38 -0.19 -7.01
N LYS A 51 -12.07 -0.45 -7.10
CA LYS A 51 -11.48 -1.62 -7.77
C LYS A 51 -11.38 -2.85 -6.88
N ASN A 52 -11.88 -2.78 -5.64
CA ASN A 52 -11.75 -3.85 -4.64
C ASN A 52 -10.28 -4.20 -4.31
N VAL A 53 -9.38 -3.22 -4.42
CA VAL A 53 -7.98 -3.30 -4.03
C VAL A 53 -7.84 -2.73 -2.62
N THR A 54 -7.29 -3.50 -1.72
CA THR A 54 -7.02 -3.04 -0.35
C THR A 54 -5.85 -2.06 -0.36
N VAL A 55 -5.96 -0.95 0.37
CA VAL A 55 -4.89 0.06 0.45
C VAL A 55 -4.23 0.02 1.83
N PHE A 56 -2.91 0.03 1.82
CA PHE A 56 -2.06 0.17 2.99
C PHE A 56 -0.94 1.15 2.68
N GLY A 57 -0.60 2.08 3.56
CA GLY A 57 0.41 3.06 3.21
C GLY A 57 0.60 4.17 4.22
N SER A 58 1.52 5.06 3.91
CA SER A 58 1.88 6.21 4.74
C SER A 58 2.18 7.45 3.90
N THR A 59 2.21 8.58 4.58
CA THR A 59 2.77 9.80 4.00
C THR A 59 4.29 9.82 4.16
N THR A 60 4.98 10.40 3.18
CA THR A 60 6.43 10.48 3.11
C THR A 60 6.89 11.90 2.76
N ALA A 61 8.14 12.22 3.08
CA ALA A 61 8.79 13.48 2.70
C ALA A 61 9.46 13.41 1.33
N GLY A 62 9.70 12.20 0.81
CA GLY A 62 10.23 11.91 -0.52
C GLY A 62 9.95 10.45 -0.85
N GLU A 63 9.65 10.17 -2.09
CA GLU A 63 9.26 8.85 -2.57
C GLU A 63 10.38 8.24 -3.40
N ILE A 64 10.58 6.93 -3.26
CA ILE A 64 11.55 6.17 -4.04
C ILE A 64 10.78 5.14 -4.88
N VAL A 65 11.04 5.13 -6.17
CA VAL A 65 10.56 4.11 -7.09
C VAL A 65 11.70 3.64 -7.98
N ASP A 66 11.96 2.33 -7.95
CA ASP A 66 13.06 1.70 -8.65
C ASP A 66 14.42 2.36 -8.27
N ASP A 67 15.03 3.15 -9.15
CA ASP A 67 16.29 3.87 -8.95
C ASP A 67 16.11 5.40 -8.91
N GLU A 68 14.87 5.89 -8.89
CA GLU A 68 14.54 7.32 -8.87
C GLU A 68 14.04 7.78 -7.51
N VAL A 69 14.46 8.97 -7.10
CA VAL A 69 13.90 9.70 -5.95
C VAL A 69 12.97 10.78 -6.48
N LEU A 70 11.72 10.74 -6.02
CA LEU A 70 10.68 11.66 -6.44
C LEU A 70 10.27 12.57 -5.28
N GLU A 71 9.84 13.77 -5.60
CA GLU A 71 9.21 14.70 -4.67
C GLU A 71 7.80 15.04 -5.14
N HIS A 72 6.90 15.29 -4.20
CA HIS A 72 5.52 15.66 -4.49
C HIS A 72 4.77 14.64 -5.37
N SER A 73 5.03 13.36 -5.16
CA SER A 73 4.40 12.26 -5.91
C SER A 73 3.68 11.27 -5.01
N SER A 74 3.05 10.28 -5.61
CA SER A 74 2.61 9.06 -4.95
C SER A 74 3.21 7.88 -5.66
N VAL A 75 3.87 7.01 -4.91
CA VAL A 75 4.44 5.74 -5.38
C VAL A 75 3.61 4.60 -4.82
N ILE A 76 3.24 3.67 -5.67
CA ILE A 76 2.31 2.59 -5.34
C ILE A 76 2.88 1.27 -5.83
N MET A 77 3.11 0.36 -4.90
CA MET A 77 3.38 -1.03 -5.21
C MET A 77 2.06 -1.79 -5.25
N LEU A 78 1.71 -2.30 -6.41
CA LEU A 78 0.55 -3.16 -6.65
C LEU A 78 0.96 -4.62 -6.48
N LEU A 79 0.22 -5.37 -5.69
CA LEU A 79 0.47 -6.79 -5.43
C LEU A 79 -0.76 -7.60 -5.83
N ASP A 80 -0.54 -8.57 -6.74
CA ASP A 80 -1.48 -9.64 -7.04
C ASP A 80 -1.18 -10.81 -6.10
N MET A 81 -1.96 -10.93 -5.03
CA MET A 81 -1.85 -12.01 -4.06
C MET A 81 -3.23 -12.38 -3.49
N ASN A 82 -3.40 -13.62 -3.07
CA ASN A 82 -4.65 -14.05 -2.45
C ASN A 82 -4.92 -13.22 -1.19
N LYS A 83 -6.14 -12.68 -1.05
CA LYS A 83 -6.57 -11.88 0.11
C LYS A 83 -6.47 -12.62 1.44
N GLU A 84 -6.45 -13.93 1.44
CA GLU A 84 -6.22 -14.75 2.63
C GLU A 84 -4.75 -14.74 3.11
N ASN A 85 -3.82 -14.31 2.25
CA ASN A 85 -2.39 -14.29 2.55
C ASN A 85 -1.89 -12.99 3.15
N PHE A 86 -2.76 -12.01 3.34
CA PHE A 86 -2.40 -10.77 4.03
C PHE A 86 -3.52 -10.25 4.93
N LYS A 87 -3.14 -9.48 5.93
CA LYS A 87 -4.09 -8.78 6.81
C LYS A 87 -3.48 -7.46 7.26
N ILE A 88 -4.27 -6.41 7.20
CA ILE A 88 -3.90 -5.11 7.77
C ILE A 88 -4.38 -5.09 9.23
N LEU A 89 -3.44 -4.82 10.12
CA LEU A 89 -3.69 -4.63 11.54
C LEU A 89 -3.39 -3.18 11.91
N ARG A 90 -4.23 -2.59 12.74
CA ARG A 90 -4.06 -1.24 13.28
C ARG A 90 -4.22 -1.26 14.78
N GLU A 91 -3.38 -0.51 15.46
CA GLU A 91 -3.44 -0.30 16.90
C GLU A 91 -3.12 1.17 17.18
N GLU A 92 -3.76 1.74 18.20
CA GLU A 92 -3.52 3.11 18.65
C GLU A 92 -3.24 3.11 20.14
N GLY A 93 -2.38 4.01 20.59
CA GLY A 93 -2.05 4.16 22.00
C GLY A 93 -0.83 5.05 22.21
N SER A 94 -0.49 5.30 23.47
CA SER A 94 0.65 6.12 23.88
C SER A 94 1.93 5.34 24.17
N ASP A 95 1.80 4.03 24.43
CA ASP A 95 2.96 3.14 24.70
C ASP A 95 3.30 2.29 23.50
N THR A 96 4.37 2.64 22.83
CA THR A 96 4.85 1.95 21.61
C THR A 96 5.14 0.46 21.83
N TYR A 97 5.68 0.10 23.00
CA TYR A 97 5.99 -1.31 23.30
C TYR A 97 4.70 -2.16 23.41
N SER A 98 3.71 -1.65 24.12
CA SER A 98 2.41 -2.32 24.26
C SER A 98 1.69 -2.47 22.91
N ILE A 99 1.73 -1.41 22.07
CA ILE A 99 1.17 -1.43 20.72
C ILE A 99 1.86 -2.51 19.86
N ALA A 100 3.19 -2.51 19.82
CA ALA A 100 3.96 -3.47 19.04
C ALA A 100 3.72 -4.92 19.52
N SER A 101 3.67 -5.14 20.84
CA SER A 101 3.39 -6.45 21.44
C SER A 101 1.99 -6.96 21.09
N SER A 102 0.98 -6.06 21.14
CA SER A 102 -0.40 -6.39 20.76
C SER A 102 -0.50 -6.76 19.27
N LEU A 103 0.11 -5.98 18.39
CA LEU A 103 0.13 -6.24 16.94
C LEU A 103 0.84 -7.57 16.63
N ALA A 104 1.99 -7.83 17.26
CA ALA A 104 2.73 -9.07 17.05
C ALA A 104 1.92 -10.30 17.49
N LYS A 105 1.20 -10.21 18.60
CA LYS A 105 0.30 -11.28 19.06
C LYS A 105 -0.82 -11.54 18.06
N LYS A 106 -1.52 -10.49 17.61
CA LYS A 106 -2.59 -10.60 16.60
C LYS A 106 -2.08 -11.17 15.28
N ALA A 107 -0.86 -10.80 14.86
CA ALA A 107 -0.25 -11.35 13.66
C ALA A 107 0.02 -12.87 13.76
N LYS A 108 0.54 -13.32 14.90
CA LYS A 108 0.77 -14.77 15.18
C LYS A 108 -0.52 -15.57 15.31
N GLU A 109 -1.60 -14.97 15.82
CA GLU A 109 -2.92 -15.59 15.87
C GLU A 109 -3.54 -15.73 14.47
N THR A 110 -3.19 -14.82 13.54
CA THR A 110 -3.70 -14.83 12.17
C THR A 110 -2.91 -15.79 11.27
N PHE A 111 -1.58 -15.79 11.39
CA PHE A 111 -0.68 -16.58 10.55
C PHE A 111 0.34 -17.32 11.40
N SER A 112 0.64 -18.58 11.04
CA SER A 112 1.63 -19.41 11.75
C SER A 112 3.06 -18.85 11.66
N LYS A 113 3.42 -18.25 10.52
CA LYS A 113 4.73 -17.64 10.25
C LYS A 113 4.56 -16.31 9.49
N PRO A 114 4.08 -15.24 10.16
CA PRO A 114 3.84 -13.98 9.48
C PRO A 114 5.15 -13.27 9.12
N SER A 115 5.19 -12.68 7.91
CA SER A 115 6.09 -11.58 7.60
C SER A 115 5.36 -10.28 7.91
N ILE A 116 6.04 -9.32 8.53
CA ILE A 116 5.41 -8.09 9.03
C ILE A 116 6.06 -6.88 8.37
N ILE A 117 5.23 -6.00 7.81
CA ILE A 117 5.62 -4.66 7.36
C ILE A 117 4.96 -3.67 8.31
N VAL A 118 5.75 -2.78 8.88
CA VAL A 118 5.30 -1.72 9.81
C VAL A 118 5.56 -0.36 9.16
N ILE A 119 4.57 0.51 9.17
CA ILE A 119 4.66 1.90 8.70
C ILE A 119 3.92 2.84 9.65
#